data_b225730b1036607318b107ddc4cd9312
#
_entry.id   b225730b1036607318b107ddc4cd9312
#
_cell.length_a   1.000
_cell.length_b   1.000
_cell.length_c   1.000
_cell.angle_alpha   90.00
_cell.angle_beta   90.00
_cell.angle_gamma   90.00
#
_symmetry.space_group_name_H-M   'P 1'
#
loop_
_entity.id
_entity.type
_entity.pdbx_description
1 polymer ?
#
loop_
_entity_poly.entity_id
_entity_poly.type
_entity_poly.pdbx_seq_one_letter_code
_entity_poly.pdbx_strand_id
1 'polypeptide(L)'
;LLMIIDGSNLAHRAYQKFENLKASNGKKTGLIYGFMRLLNSYIIRFNPTYVLVTFDTLQSKSSNFRNNLLGGYKEHRKKNNLSMDYEQFNYQLRSVKKMLKYLNITVIWDNKGLGHESDDYIGKFALESKGKVLIISSDKDFCQLIDDRIKVFNPFRDMKLNKRNCKDVMGYSPEECVDYLCLVGDKSDDIPG
;
A
#
# COMPACT_ATOMS: atom_id res chain seq x y z
N LEU A 1 -16.16 -10.79 -3.24
CA LEU A 1 -15.31 -9.79 -2.60
C LEU A 1 -13.98 -9.69 -3.36
N LEU A 2 -13.66 -8.49 -3.87
CA LEU A 2 -12.33 -8.16 -4.38
C LEU A 2 -11.49 -7.60 -3.21
N MET A 3 -10.33 -8.22 -2.93
CA MET A 3 -9.36 -7.70 -1.97
C MET A 3 -8.21 -7.08 -2.74
N ILE A 4 -7.99 -5.77 -2.54
CA ILE A 4 -6.88 -5.02 -3.15
C ILE A 4 -5.87 -4.73 -2.04
N ILE A 5 -4.63 -5.17 -2.25
CA ILE A 5 -3.55 -5.02 -1.26
C ILE A 5 -2.55 -4.00 -1.79
N ASP A 6 -2.30 -2.98 -0.99
CA ASP A 6 -1.15 -2.10 -1.15
C ASP A 6 0.12 -2.90 -0.82
N GLY A 7 0.73 -3.42 -1.88
CA GLY A 7 1.88 -4.30 -1.76
C GLY A 7 3.13 -3.57 -1.29
N SER A 8 3.29 -2.29 -1.62
CA SER A 8 4.41 -1.46 -1.14
C SER A 8 4.31 -1.26 0.38
N ASN A 9 3.15 -0.86 0.88
CA ASN A 9 2.89 -0.68 2.30
C ASN A 9 3.09 -2.01 3.07
N LEU A 10 2.54 -3.10 2.55
CA LEU A 10 2.69 -4.43 3.15
C LEU A 10 4.14 -4.92 3.16
N ALA A 11 4.91 -4.64 2.08
CA ALA A 11 6.31 -5.03 1.97
C ALA A 11 7.19 -4.29 3.00
N HIS A 12 7.00 -2.97 3.14
CA HIS A 12 7.71 -2.20 4.17
C HIS A 12 7.41 -2.70 5.57
N ARG A 13 6.13 -2.97 5.88
CA ARG A 13 5.73 -3.53 7.16
C ARG A 13 6.35 -4.91 7.44
N ALA A 14 6.35 -5.78 6.43
CA ALA A 14 6.95 -7.11 6.54
C ALA A 14 8.46 -7.02 6.77
N TYR A 15 9.14 -6.15 6.02
CA TYR A 15 10.58 -5.94 6.14
C TYR A 15 10.96 -5.48 7.54
N GLN A 16 10.32 -4.44 8.06
CA GLN A 16 10.60 -3.93 9.40
C GLN A 16 10.33 -4.96 10.50
N LYS A 17 9.18 -5.66 10.41
CA LYS A 17 8.78 -6.62 11.46
C LYS A 17 9.67 -7.86 11.52
N PHE A 18 10.24 -8.28 10.41
CA PHE A 18 11.02 -9.52 10.27
C PHE A 18 12.46 -9.27 9.78
N GLU A 19 13.01 -8.09 10.03
CA GLU A 19 14.32 -7.64 9.53
C GLU A 19 15.45 -8.63 9.81
N ASN A 20 15.43 -9.26 11.00
CA ASN A 20 16.48 -10.15 11.46
C ASN A 20 16.30 -11.61 11.02
N LEU A 21 15.19 -11.94 10.33
CA LEU A 21 14.93 -13.31 9.92
C LEU A 21 15.85 -13.73 8.75
N LYS A 22 16.57 -14.84 8.95
CA LYS A 22 17.48 -15.42 7.98
C LYS A 22 17.12 -16.89 7.73
N ALA A 23 17.36 -17.35 6.53
CA ALA A 23 17.34 -18.78 6.20
C ALA A 23 18.59 -19.49 6.78
N SER A 24 18.60 -20.82 6.76
CA SER A 24 19.70 -21.64 7.26
C SER A 24 21.06 -21.36 6.58
N ASN A 25 21.04 -20.86 5.34
CA ASN A 25 22.22 -20.43 4.60
C ASN A 25 22.65 -18.97 4.88
N GLY A 26 22.09 -18.32 5.90
CA GLY A 26 22.40 -16.96 6.31
C GLY A 26 21.74 -15.84 5.49
N LYS A 27 21.04 -16.15 4.40
CA LYS A 27 20.38 -15.13 3.57
C LYS A 27 19.19 -14.52 4.30
N LYS A 28 19.06 -13.18 4.27
CA LYS A 28 17.89 -12.46 4.80
C LYS A 28 16.64 -12.82 3.99
N THR A 29 15.58 -13.24 4.69
CA THR A 29 14.31 -13.67 4.07
C THR A 29 13.09 -13.06 4.75
N GLY A 30 13.30 -12.10 5.65
CA GLY A 30 12.27 -11.54 6.49
C GLY A 30 11.10 -10.91 5.73
N LEU A 31 11.40 -10.14 4.66
CA LEU A 31 10.35 -9.55 3.83
C LEU A 31 9.52 -10.64 3.15
N ILE A 32 10.17 -11.64 2.54
CA ILE A 32 9.47 -12.73 1.85
C ILE A 32 8.54 -13.46 2.82
N TYR A 33 9.08 -13.90 3.95
CA TYR A 33 8.32 -14.61 4.97
C TYR A 33 7.17 -13.76 5.51
N GLY A 34 7.48 -12.52 5.93
CA GLY A 34 6.50 -11.62 6.52
C GLY A 34 5.37 -11.25 5.56
N PHE A 35 5.71 -10.95 4.30
CA PHE A 35 4.73 -10.63 3.28
C PHE A 35 3.77 -11.81 3.04
N MET A 36 4.32 -12.99 2.79
CA MET A 36 3.51 -14.18 2.52
C MET A 36 2.66 -14.60 3.72
N ARG A 37 3.19 -14.47 4.93
CA ARG A 37 2.44 -14.72 6.17
C ARG A 37 1.27 -13.77 6.35
N LEU A 38 1.49 -12.46 6.14
CA LEU A 38 0.44 -11.45 6.26
C LEU A 38 -0.61 -11.63 5.16
N LEU A 39 -0.19 -11.83 3.91
CA LEU A 39 -1.08 -12.13 2.79
C LEU A 39 -1.98 -13.32 3.11
N ASN A 40 -1.40 -14.43 3.54
CA ASN A 40 -2.16 -15.63 3.89
C ASN A 40 -3.16 -15.37 5.02
N SER A 41 -2.75 -14.60 6.04
CA SER A 41 -3.65 -14.25 7.14
C SER A 41 -4.87 -13.43 6.68
N TYR A 42 -4.68 -12.51 5.71
CA TYR A 42 -5.78 -11.71 5.16
C TYR A 42 -6.69 -12.55 4.26
N ILE A 43 -6.12 -13.46 3.47
CA ILE A 43 -6.92 -14.39 2.64
C ILE A 43 -7.82 -15.26 3.54
N ILE A 44 -7.27 -15.83 4.61
CA ILE A 44 -8.06 -16.64 5.55
C ILE A 44 -9.11 -15.79 6.27
N ARG A 45 -8.74 -14.60 6.74
CA ARG A 45 -9.61 -13.72 7.53
C ARG A 45 -10.80 -13.19 6.74
N PHE A 46 -10.57 -12.78 5.48
CA PHE A 46 -11.56 -12.06 4.69
C PHE A 46 -12.20 -12.91 3.59
N ASN A 47 -11.67 -14.09 3.33
CA ASN A 47 -12.14 -15.05 2.32
C ASN A 47 -12.52 -14.37 0.98
N PRO A 48 -11.59 -13.67 0.31
CA PRO A 48 -11.86 -12.96 -0.92
C PRO A 48 -12.06 -13.93 -2.09
N THR A 49 -12.91 -13.53 -3.07
CA THR A 49 -13.03 -14.23 -4.35
C THR A 49 -11.87 -13.92 -5.28
N TYR A 50 -11.38 -12.67 -5.24
CA TYR A 50 -10.27 -12.19 -6.06
C TYR A 50 -9.29 -11.39 -5.20
N VAL A 51 -8.00 -11.55 -5.49
CA VAL A 51 -6.91 -10.81 -4.84
C VAL A 51 -6.11 -10.07 -5.90
N LEU A 52 -5.93 -8.77 -5.69
CA LEU A 52 -5.08 -7.90 -6.48
C LEU A 52 -4.02 -7.28 -5.57
N VAL A 53 -2.77 -7.28 -5.99
CA VAL A 53 -1.67 -6.64 -5.25
C VAL A 53 -1.02 -5.59 -6.14
N THR A 54 -0.92 -4.36 -5.65
CA THR A 54 -0.29 -3.25 -6.38
C THR A 54 1.06 -2.92 -5.76
N PHE A 55 2.00 -2.44 -6.58
CA PHE A 55 3.32 -2.02 -6.12
C PHE A 55 3.73 -0.72 -6.79
N ASP A 56 4.46 0.11 -6.05
CA ASP A 56 5.15 1.25 -6.63
C ASP A 56 6.29 0.81 -7.53
N THR A 57 6.62 1.67 -8.49
CA THR A 57 7.73 1.47 -9.40
C THR A 57 8.97 2.19 -8.88
N LEU A 58 10.09 1.50 -8.80
CA LEU A 58 11.37 2.07 -8.35
C LEU A 58 11.91 3.17 -9.29
N GLN A 59 11.43 3.23 -10.53
CA GLN A 59 11.90 4.14 -11.58
C GLN A 59 11.08 5.42 -11.72
N SER A 60 9.97 5.59 -11.03
CA SER A 60 9.01 6.69 -11.25
C SER A 60 9.48 8.08 -10.78
N LYS A 61 10.72 8.20 -10.29
CA LYS A 61 11.21 9.47 -9.68
C LYS A 61 11.30 10.65 -10.64
N SER A 62 11.46 10.42 -11.95
CA SER A 62 11.62 11.51 -12.92
C SER A 62 10.37 11.82 -13.76
N SER A 63 9.41 10.92 -13.80
CA SER A 63 8.21 11.04 -14.63
C SER A 63 6.92 11.28 -13.85
N ASN A 64 6.99 11.31 -12.51
CA ASN A 64 5.80 11.55 -11.70
C ASN A 64 5.36 13.01 -11.84
N PHE A 65 4.16 13.23 -12.40
CA PHE A 65 3.60 14.58 -12.58
C PHE A 65 3.49 15.36 -11.26
N ARG A 66 3.39 14.67 -10.12
CA ARG A 66 3.34 15.27 -8.78
C ARG A 66 4.63 16.04 -8.45
N ASN A 67 5.79 15.55 -8.90
CA ASN A 67 7.06 16.28 -8.74
C ASN A 67 7.11 17.57 -9.57
N ASN A 68 6.38 17.62 -10.67
CA ASN A 68 6.28 18.82 -11.52
C ASN A 68 5.32 19.85 -10.92
N LEU A 69 4.31 19.39 -10.17
CA LEU A 69 3.34 20.27 -9.51
C LEU A 69 3.86 20.82 -8.17
N LEU A 70 4.59 20.01 -7.43
CA LEU A 70 5.09 20.37 -6.11
C LEU A 70 6.58 20.02 -6.01
N GLY A 71 7.45 21.03 -6.10
CA GLY A 71 8.90 20.86 -5.88
C GLY A 71 9.14 20.37 -4.46
N GLY A 72 9.88 19.24 -4.31
CA GLY A 72 10.16 18.65 -2.98
C GLY A 72 9.20 17.55 -2.55
N TYR A 73 8.21 17.15 -3.36
CA TYR A 73 7.30 16.04 -3.06
C TYR A 73 8.06 14.77 -2.64
N LYS A 74 7.77 14.27 -1.44
CA LYS A 74 8.39 13.06 -0.84
C LYS A 74 9.93 13.14 -0.64
N GLU A 75 10.54 14.33 -0.59
CA GLU A 75 12.01 14.46 -0.40
C GLU A 75 12.49 13.97 0.96
N HIS A 76 11.72 14.19 2.02
CA HIS A 76 12.05 13.69 3.37
C HIS A 76 12.16 12.17 3.46
N ARG A 77 11.44 11.45 2.62
CA ARG A 77 11.53 9.97 2.56
C ARG A 77 12.93 9.49 2.18
N LYS A 78 13.70 10.29 1.43
CA LYS A 78 15.09 9.96 1.08
C LYS A 78 16.03 10.07 2.29
N LYS A 79 15.80 11.04 3.21
CA LYS A 79 16.65 11.28 4.38
C LYS A 79 16.40 10.27 5.50
N ASN A 80 15.14 9.88 5.72
CA ASN A 80 14.76 8.98 6.82
C ASN A 80 15.07 7.49 6.56
N ASN A 81 15.41 7.13 5.33
CA ASN A 81 15.64 5.74 4.93
C ASN A 81 17.13 5.34 4.87
N LEU A 82 18.03 6.10 5.49
CA LEU A 82 19.48 5.83 5.49
C LEU A 82 19.87 4.49 6.14
N SER A 83 19.00 3.91 6.99
CA SER A 83 19.26 2.64 7.68
C SER A 83 18.75 1.41 6.90
N MET A 84 17.96 1.60 5.85
CA MET A 84 17.36 0.49 5.12
C MET A 84 18.29 -0.03 4.02
N ASP A 85 18.58 -1.32 4.06
CA ASP A 85 19.30 -2.01 2.98
C ASP A 85 18.38 -2.19 1.77
N TYR A 86 18.37 -1.16 0.89
CA TYR A 86 17.52 -1.13 -0.31
C TYR A 86 17.84 -2.24 -1.31
N GLU A 87 19.08 -2.70 -1.38
CA GLU A 87 19.45 -3.79 -2.28
C GLU A 87 18.78 -5.08 -1.83
N GLN A 88 18.88 -5.40 -0.54
CA GLN A 88 18.24 -6.56 0.05
C GLN A 88 16.71 -6.48 0.00
N PHE A 89 16.15 -5.29 0.26
CA PHE A 89 14.72 -5.08 0.14
C PHE A 89 14.24 -5.39 -1.28
N ASN A 90 14.87 -4.79 -2.29
CA ASN A 90 14.50 -4.95 -3.68
C ASN A 90 14.70 -6.39 -4.18
N TYR A 91 15.76 -7.08 -3.73
CA TYR A 91 15.98 -8.48 -4.02
C TYR A 91 14.82 -9.33 -3.51
N GLN A 92 14.45 -9.17 -2.26
CA GLN A 92 13.35 -9.92 -1.66
C GLN A 92 11.99 -9.54 -2.27
N LEU A 93 11.76 -8.26 -2.59
CA LEU A 93 10.53 -7.79 -3.24
C LEU A 93 10.34 -8.40 -4.62
N ARG A 94 11.41 -8.53 -5.42
CA ARG A 94 11.35 -9.26 -6.70
C ARG A 94 10.93 -10.72 -6.50
N SER A 95 11.43 -11.35 -5.46
CA SER A 95 11.04 -12.73 -5.10
C SER A 95 9.57 -12.83 -4.72
N VAL A 96 9.07 -11.89 -3.92
CA VAL A 96 7.64 -11.79 -3.57
C VAL A 96 6.77 -11.65 -4.82
N LYS A 97 7.09 -10.70 -5.72
CA LYS A 97 6.35 -10.50 -6.98
C LYS A 97 6.31 -11.77 -7.83
N LYS A 98 7.42 -12.52 -7.87
CA LYS A 98 7.50 -13.80 -8.58
C LYS A 98 6.61 -14.86 -7.93
N MET A 99 6.64 -14.99 -6.59
CA MET A 99 5.80 -15.93 -5.84
C MET A 99 4.32 -15.64 -6.03
N LEU A 100 3.90 -14.37 -6.00
CA LEU A 100 2.50 -13.98 -6.24
C LEU A 100 2.00 -14.47 -7.60
N LYS A 101 2.84 -14.37 -8.65
CA LYS A 101 2.49 -14.88 -9.98
C LYS A 101 2.30 -16.40 -9.98
N TYR A 102 3.15 -17.15 -9.28
CA TYR A 102 2.98 -18.62 -9.15
C TYR A 102 1.72 -19.00 -8.38
N LEU A 103 1.25 -18.15 -7.46
CA LEU A 103 -0.01 -18.33 -6.75
C LEU A 103 -1.23 -17.85 -7.54
N ASN A 104 -1.05 -17.47 -8.81
CA ASN A 104 -2.07 -16.93 -9.69
C ASN A 104 -2.76 -15.67 -9.10
N ILE A 105 -2.01 -14.87 -8.33
CA ILE A 105 -2.47 -13.59 -7.80
C ILE A 105 -2.09 -12.50 -8.79
N THR A 106 -3.06 -11.64 -9.14
CA THR A 106 -2.83 -10.52 -10.04
C THR A 106 -1.93 -9.48 -9.38
N VAL A 107 -0.85 -9.11 -10.07
CA VAL A 107 0.12 -8.11 -9.60
C VAL A 107 0.18 -6.95 -10.58
N ILE A 108 -0.01 -5.73 -10.08
CA ILE A 108 -0.01 -4.50 -10.87
C ILE A 108 1.10 -3.57 -10.38
N TRP A 109 1.82 -2.97 -11.31
CA TRP A 109 2.76 -1.87 -11.08
C TRP A 109 2.92 -1.07 -12.39
N ASP A 110 3.39 0.16 -12.30
CA ASP A 110 3.71 0.95 -13.50
C ASP A 110 4.96 0.39 -14.18
N ASN A 111 4.78 -0.56 -15.10
CA ASN A 111 5.87 -1.16 -15.87
C ASN A 111 6.23 -0.37 -17.14
N LYS A 112 5.46 0.66 -17.46
CA LYS A 112 5.66 1.52 -18.64
C LYS A 112 6.32 2.85 -18.29
N GLY A 113 6.49 3.16 -17.01
CA GLY A 113 7.07 4.42 -16.55
C GLY A 113 6.18 5.64 -16.81
N LEU A 114 4.87 5.46 -16.75
CA LEU A 114 3.88 6.53 -16.95
C LEU A 114 3.78 7.49 -15.75
N GLY A 115 4.48 7.19 -14.67
CA GLY A 115 4.48 7.98 -13.44
C GLY A 115 3.32 7.71 -12.50
N HIS A 116 2.60 6.61 -12.70
CA HIS A 116 1.55 6.18 -11.76
C HIS A 116 2.13 5.51 -10.54
N GLU A 117 1.58 5.85 -9.37
CA GLU A 117 1.88 5.21 -8.10
C GLU A 117 0.91 4.05 -7.83
N SER A 118 1.25 3.21 -6.84
CA SER A 118 0.38 2.10 -6.38
C SER A 118 -1.04 2.56 -6.09
N ASP A 119 -1.17 3.74 -5.49
CA ASP A 119 -2.43 4.33 -5.02
C ASP A 119 -3.37 4.67 -6.17
N ASP A 120 -2.83 5.12 -7.31
CA ASP A 120 -3.62 5.41 -8.51
C ASP A 120 -4.30 4.13 -9.04
N TYR A 121 -3.58 3.01 -9.02
CA TYR A 121 -4.14 1.72 -9.42
C TYR A 121 -5.17 1.20 -8.40
N ILE A 122 -4.90 1.34 -7.10
CA ILE A 122 -5.85 0.94 -6.04
C ILE A 122 -7.15 1.71 -6.22
N GLY A 123 -7.07 3.05 -6.35
CA GLY A 123 -8.23 3.91 -6.55
C GLY A 123 -9.03 3.51 -7.80
N LYS A 124 -8.35 3.36 -8.92
CA LYS A 124 -8.97 2.95 -10.18
C LYS A 124 -9.73 1.63 -10.06
N PHE A 125 -9.07 0.56 -9.61
CA PHE A 125 -9.71 -0.75 -9.53
C PHE A 125 -10.81 -0.81 -8.47
N ALA A 126 -10.69 -0.07 -7.36
CA ALA A 126 -11.73 0.01 -6.36
C ALA A 126 -12.99 0.69 -6.90
N LEU A 127 -12.85 1.81 -7.61
CA LEU A 127 -13.96 2.57 -8.17
C LEU A 127 -14.64 1.87 -9.34
N GLU A 128 -13.87 1.24 -10.24
CA GLU A 128 -14.40 0.51 -11.40
C GLU A 128 -15.05 -0.83 -11.03
N SER A 129 -14.75 -1.38 -9.86
CA SER A 129 -15.35 -2.64 -9.39
C SER A 129 -16.84 -2.46 -9.11
N LYS A 130 -17.68 -3.35 -9.66
CA LYS A 130 -19.12 -3.38 -9.39
C LYS A 130 -19.48 -4.10 -8.09
N GLY A 131 -18.56 -4.89 -7.54
CA GLY A 131 -18.78 -5.71 -6.34
C GLY A 131 -18.25 -5.07 -5.06
N LYS A 132 -18.29 -5.83 -3.97
CA LYS A 132 -17.68 -5.42 -2.69
C LYS A 132 -16.16 -5.42 -2.82
N VAL A 133 -15.52 -4.36 -2.32
CA VAL A 133 -14.08 -4.17 -2.31
C VAL A 133 -13.58 -4.02 -0.87
N LEU A 134 -12.45 -4.64 -0.58
CA LEU A 134 -11.68 -4.43 0.65
C LEU A 134 -10.26 -4.02 0.28
N ILE A 135 -9.89 -2.79 0.58
CA ILE A 135 -8.52 -2.29 0.43
C ILE A 135 -7.75 -2.63 1.70
N ILE A 136 -6.56 -3.20 1.57
CA ILE A 136 -5.64 -3.49 2.67
C ILE A 136 -4.49 -2.50 2.59
N SER A 137 -4.55 -1.42 3.37
CA SER A 137 -3.49 -0.41 3.49
C SER A 137 -3.61 0.33 4.82
N SER A 138 -2.49 0.84 5.32
CA SER A 138 -2.46 1.76 6.47
C SER A 138 -2.57 3.22 6.05
N ASP A 139 -2.58 3.50 4.75
CA ASP A 139 -2.68 4.85 4.24
C ASP A 139 -4.08 5.43 4.51
N LYS A 140 -4.08 6.64 5.09
CA LYS A 140 -5.30 7.38 5.43
C LYS A 140 -6.03 7.91 4.19
N ASP A 141 -5.29 8.11 3.09
CA ASP A 141 -5.82 8.71 1.88
C ASP A 141 -6.89 7.83 1.22
N PHE A 142 -6.82 6.51 1.46
CA PHE A 142 -7.87 5.60 0.99
C PHE A 142 -9.22 5.75 1.70
N CYS A 143 -9.29 6.52 2.79
CA CYS A 143 -10.57 6.83 3.44
C CYS A 143 -11.54 7.56 2.49
N GLN A 144 -11.04 8.36 1.55
CA GLN A 144 -11.85 9.04 0.53
C GLN A 144 -12.60 8.10 -0.41
N LEU A 145 -12.16 6.84 -0.52
CA LEU A 145 -12.78 5.83 -1.38
C LEU A 145 -13.88 5.03 -0.68
N ILE A 146 -14.04 5.21 0.64
CA ILE A 146 -15.00 4.42 1.42
C ILE A 146 -16.42 4.78 1.02
N ASP A 147 -17.18 3.78 0.56
CA ASP A 147 -18.60 3.86 0.26
C ASP A 147 -19.35 2.62 0.82
N ASP A 148 -20.55 2.34 0.33
CA ASP A 148 -21.33 1.17 0.75
C ASP A 148 -20.69 -0.16 0.30
N ARG A 149 -19.88 -0.15 -0.76
CA ARG A 149 -19.21 -1.30 -1.35
C ARG A 149 -17.74 -1.38 -0.95
N ILE A 150 -17.04 -0.23 -0.83
CA ILE A 150 -15.61 -0.12 -0.59
C ILE A 150 -15.35 0.07 0.89
N LYS A 151 -14.49 -0.77 1.45
CA LYS A 151 -14.02 -0.69 2.84
C LYS A 151 -12.50 -0.72 2.87
N VAL A 152 -11.90 -0.11 3.89
CA VAL A 152 -10.45 -0.12 4.10
C VAL A 152 -10.14 -0.91 5.36
N PHE A 153 -9.22 -1.85 5.30
CA PHE A 153 -8.65 -2.49 6.47
C PHE A 153 -7.28 -1.91 6.75
N ASN A 154 -7.16 -1.25 7.90
CA ASN A 154 -5.89 -0.72 8.38
C ASN A 154 -5.14 -1.78 9.19
N PRO A 155 -4.03 -2.35 8.68
CA PRO A 155 -3.32 -3.41 9.36
C PRO A 155 -2.54 -2.96 10.61
N PHE A 156 -2.26 -1.67 10.78
CA PHE A 156 -1.63 -1.15 12.01
C PHE A 156 -2.62 -1.11 13.17
N ARG A 157 -3.85 -0.70 12.88
CA ARG A 157 -4.91 -0.59 13.89
C ARG A 157 -5.70 -1.89 14.05
N ASP A 158 -5.42 -2.89 13.21
CA ASP A 158 -6.22 -4.12 13.06
C ASP A 158 -7.71 -3.85 12.91
N MET A 159 -8.07 -2.81 12.18
CA MET A 159 -9.41 -2.27 12.11
C MET A 159 -9.90 -2.10 10.68
N LYS A 160 -11.17 -2.48 10.47
CA LYS A 160 -11.88 -2.26 9.20
C LYS A 160 -12.70 -0.98 9.26
N LEU A 161 -12.33 -0.01 8.41
CA LEU A 161 -13.02 1.25 8.24
C LEU A 161 -14.14 1.11 7.21
N ASN A 162 -15.26 1.75 7.50
CA ASN A 162 -16.46 1.84 6.66
C ASN A 162 -17.15 3.18 6.93
N LYS A 163 -18.21 3.53 6.18
CA LYS A 163 -18.93 4.79 6.36
C LYS A 163 -19.39 5.07 7.79
N ARG A 164 -19.76 4.03 8.55
CA ARG A 164 -20.33 4.20 9.88
C ARG A 164 -19.31 4.57 10.94
N ASN A 165 -18.08 4.02 10.82
CA ASN A 165 -17.04 4.19 11.84
C ASN A 165 -15.87 5.08 11.40
N CYS A 166 -15.82 5.52 10.15
CA CYS A 166 -14.72 6.33 9.64
C CYS A 166 -14.55 7.62 10.46
N LYS A 167 -15.64 8.34 10.70
CA LYS A 167 -15.61 9.60 11.44
C LYS A 167 -15.13 9.43 12.89
N ASP A 168 -15.59 8.39 13.58
CA ASP A 168 -15.18 8.11 14.96
C ASP A 168 -13.72 7.74 15.09
N VAL A 169 -13.16 7.03 14.06
CA VAL A 169 -11.81 6.51 14.08
C VAL A 169 -10.78 7.50 13.52
N MET A 170 -11.15 8.23 12.46
CA MET A 170 -10.25 9.11 11.72
C MET A 170 -10.43 10.58 12.04
N GLY A 171 -11.56 10.97 12.67
CA GLY A 171 -11.93 12.35 12.97
C GLY A 171 -12.69 13.06 11.84
N TYR A 172 -12.86 12.40 10.69
CA TYR A 172 -13.58 12.91 9.51
C TYR A 172 -14.33 11.77 8.80
N SER A 173 -15.41 12.11 8.11
CA SER A 173 -16.15 11.16 7.26
C SER A 173 -15.41 10.93 5.94
N PRO A 174 -15.74 9.87 5.18
CA PRO A 174 -15.15 9.65 3.85
C PRO A 174 -15.35 10.85 2.91
N GLU A 175 -16.50 11.48 2.97
CA GLU A 175 -16.86 12.64 2.16
C GLU A 175 -16.05 13.90 2.53
N GLU A 176 -15.67 14.03 3.81
CA GLU A 176 -14.87 15.15 4.34
C GLU A 176 -13.34 14.90 4.17
N CYS A 177 -12.92 13.69 3.76
CA CYS A 177 -11.52 13.27 3.76
C CYS A 177 -10.62 14.18 2.94
N VAL A 178 -11.02 14.53 1.72
CA VAL A 178 -10.21 15.36 0.81
C VAL A 178 -10.07 16.78 1.36
N ASP A 179 -11.19 17.39 1.80
CA ASP A 179 -11.18 18.75 2.36
C ASP A 179 -10.34 18.82 3.64
N TYR A 180 -10.47 17.79 4.50
CA TYR A 180 -9.66 17.69 5.71
C TYR A 180 -8.16 17.61 5.39
N LEU A 181 -7.76 16.76 4.44
CA LEU A 181 -6.35 16.62 4.05
C LEU A 181 -5.80 17.88 3.38
N CYS A 182 -6.62 18.60 2.59
CA CYS A 182 -6.23 19.88 2.00
C CYS A 182 -5.96 20.94 3.06
N LEU A 183 -6.71 20.96 4.17
CA LEU A 183 -6.55 21.94 5.25
C LEU A 183 -5.40 21.59 6.19
N VAL A 184 -5.18 20.31 6.49
CA VAL A 184 -4.20 19.85 7.49
C VAL A 184 -2.85 19.55 6.85
N GLY A 185 -2.83 19.33 5.52
CA GLY A 185 -1.65 18.89 4.78
C GLY A 185 -1.27 17.45 5.06
N ASP A 186 -0.15 17.03 4.49
CA ASP A 186 0.44 15.71 4.74
C ASP A 186 1.95 15.79 4.94
N LYS A 187 2.37 15.69 6.20
CA LYS A 187 3.80 15.70 6.58
C LYS A 187 4.57 14.52 5.99
N SER A 188 3.91 13.39 5.68
CA SER A 188 4.58 12.23 5.09
C SER A 188 4.96 12.44 3.63
N ASP A 189 4.27 13.34 2.96
CA ASP A 189 4.46 13.66 1.54
C ASP A 189 5.01 15.09 1.30
N ASP A 190 5.39 15.78 2.39
CA ASP A 190 5.90 17.17 2.35
C ASP A 190 4.85 18.17 1.83
N ILE A 191 3.57 17.91 2.09
CA ILE A 191 2.47 18.80 1.73
C ILE A 191 2.13 19.68 2.94
N PRO A 192 2.28 21.02 2.82
CA PRO A 192 1.90 21.93 3.89
C PRO A 192 0.38 21.94 4.10
N GLY A 193 -0.05 22.20 5.34
CA GLY A 193 -1.44 22.48 5.70
C GLY A 193 -1.73 23.97 5.74
#